data_134abe276ef503dbe03a0fd4e9c86759
#
_entry.id   134abe276ef503dbe03a0fd4e9c86759
#
_cell.length_a   1.000
_cell.length_b   1.000
_cell.length_c   1.000
_cell.angle_alpha   90.00
_cell.angle_beta   90.00
_cell.angle_gamma   90.00
#
_symmetry.space_group_name_H-M   'P 1'
#
loop_
_entity.id
_entity.type
_entity.pdbx_description
1 polymer ?
#
loop_
_entity_poly.entity_id
_entity_poly.type
_entity_poly.pdbx_seq_one_letter_code
_entity_poly.pdbx_strand_id
1 'polypeptide(L)'
;LNAAYLKDLLDKESEYLALTQLLLLNNNPYWAAKVLEAGRIKKVPVIDEKTKEEKILPVVKDNEKNLKLLADAWRMAQEIELAIPIMEKAARLAKDGQTFIILGSLYLSEDKLEEAVDAIEQGLKKGKVKNPSQARLTLGQAHFELQNFEQAKKEFRIAARDDDKKIK
;
A
#
# COMPACT_ATOMS: atom_id res chain seq x y z
N LEU A 1 7.78 -19.35 -15.33
CA LEU A 1 6.87 -18.21 -15.28
C LEU A 1 7.34 -17.04 -16.14
N ASN A 2 8.62 -16.61 -16.03
CA ASN A 2 9.11 -15.46 -16.79
C ASN A 2 8.98 -15.68 -18.32
N ALA A 3 9.40 -16.85 -18.84
CA ALA A 3 9.24 -17.16 -20.27
C ALA A 3 7.77 -17.22 -20.72
N ALA A 4 6.87 -17.69 -19.84
CA ALA A 4 5.44 -17.69 -20.11
C ALA A 4 4.87 -16.26 -20.12
N TYR A 5 5.31 -15.40 -19.22
CA TYR A 5 4.96 -13.99 -19.21
C TYR A 5 5.37 -13.27 -20.50
N LEU A 6 6.63 -13.45 -20.92
CA LEU A 6 7.17 -12.83 -22.14
C LEU A 6 6.44 -13.30 -23.42
N LYS A 7 5.81 -14.48 -23.38
CA LYS A 7 4.98 -15.02 -24.48
C LYS A 7 3.49 -14.73 -24.29
N ASP A 8 3.11 -13.91 -23.32
CA ASP A 8 1.72 -13.58 -22.97
C ASP A 8 0.82 -14.79 -22.66
N LEU A 9 1.40 -15.84 -22.06
CA LEU A 9 0.72 -17.10 -21.75
C LEU A 9 0.15 -17.15 -20.32
N LEU A 10 0.30 -16.08 -19.52
CA LEU A 10 -0.26 -16.03 -18.16
C LEU A 10 -1.71 -15.53 -18.20
N ASP A 11 -2.64 -16.34 -17.73
CA ASP A 11 -4.08 -16.04 -17.74
C ASP A 11 -4.73 -16.12 -16.35
N LYS A 12 -3.94 -16.43 -15.32
CA LYS A 12 -4.42 -16.57 -13.94
C LYS A 12 -3.77 -15.55 -13.01
N GLU A 13 -4.55 -14.98 -12.09
CA GLU A 13 -4.07 -14.07 -11.06
C GLU A 13 -2.90 -14.68 -10.25
N SER A 14 -3.02 -15.96 -9.88
CA SER A 14 -1.98 -16.67 -9.11
C SER A 14 -0.62 -16.73 -9.83
N GLU A 15 -0.61 -16.79 -11.15
CA GLU A 15 0.62 -16.85 -11.95
C GLU A 15 1.33 -15.49 -11.95
N TYR A 16 0.58 -14.39 -12.11
CA TYR A 16 1.11 -13.03 -11.99
C TYR A 16 1.65 -12.76 -10.59
N LEU A 17 0.89 -13.13 -9.54
CA LEU A 17 1.31 -12.96 -8.17
C LEU A 17 2.56 -13.79 -7.85
N ALA A 18 2.64 -15.04 -8.30
CA ALA A 18 3.82 -15.88 -8.11
C ALA A 18 5.06 -15.32 -8.81
N LEU A 19 4.92 -14.85 -10.06
CA LEU A 19 6.03 -14.21 -10.79
C LEU A 19 6.47 -12.92 -10.10
N THR A 20 5.54 -12.10 -9.64
CA THR A 20 5.84 -10.89 -8.87
C THR A 20 6.65 -11.20 -7.61
N GLN A 21 6.24 -12.21 -6.83
CA GLN A 21 6.96 -12.62 -5.63
C GLN A 21 8.38 -13.12 -5.95
N LEU A 22 8.54 -13.91 -7.00
CA LEU A 22 9.86 -14.38 -7.45
C LEU A 22 10.77 -13.21 -7.85
N LEU A 23 10.23 -12.21 -8.53
CA LEU A 23 10.99 -11.02 -8.91
C LEU A 23 11.40 -10.19 -7.70
N LEU A 24 10.52 -10.02 -6.71
CA LEU A 24 10.84 -9.34 -5.45
C LEU A 24 11.93 -10.09 -4.66
N LEU A 25 11.84 -11.42 -4.56
CA LEU A 25 12.85 -12.26 -3.91
C LEU A 25 14.22 -12.16 -4.60
N ASN A 26 14.24 -11.95 -5.91
CA ASN A 26 15.46 -11.73 -6.68
C ASN A 26 15.88 -10.26 -6.78
N ASN A 27 15.39 -9.41 -5.86
CA ASN A 27 15.71 -7.99 -5.80
C ASN A 27 15.45 -7.23 -7.11
N ASN A 28 14.34 -7.56 -7.77
CA ASN A 28 13.93 -6.94 -9.03
C ASN A 28 12.53 -6.31 -8.92
N PRO A 29 12.38 -5.28 -8.07
CA PRO A 29 11.06 -4.72 -7.74
C PRO A 29 10.41 -3.98 -8.91
N TYR A 30 11.19 -3.33 -9.77
CA TYR A 30 10.66 -2.65 -10.96
C TYR A 30 9.89 -3.61 -11.88
N TRP A 31 10.51 -4.74 -12.22
CA TRP A 31 9.84 -5.74 -13.04
C TRP A 31 8.70 -6.44 -12.31
N ALA A 32 8.79 -6.59 -10.99
CA ALA A 32 7.68 -7.10 -10.18
C ALA A 32 6.44 -6.21 -10.31
N ALA A 33 6.61 -4.89 -10.22
CA ALA A 33 5.53 -3.92 -10.41
C ALA A 33 4.98 -3.98 -11.84
N LYS A 34 5.86 -4.02 -12.86
CA LYS A 34 5.45 -4.12 -14.27
C LYS A 34 4.61 -5.37 -14.56
N VAL A 35 4.98 -6.50 -13.99
CA VAL A 35 4.21 -7.76 -14.12
C VAL A 35 2.82 -7.61 -13.52
N LEU A 36 2.69 -7.02 -12.32
CA LEU A 36 1.37 -6.80 -11.71
C LEU A 36 0.51 -5.82 -12.52
N GLU A 37 1.10 -4.73 -13.02
CA GLU A 37 0.38 -3.80 -13.89
C GLU A 37 -0.12 -4.47 -15.15
N ALA A 38 0.71 -5.29 -15.81
CA ALA A 38 0.30 -6.04 -17.00
C ALA A 38 -0.90 -6.94 -16.70
N GLY A 39 -0.88 -7.67 -15.57
CA GLY A 39 -2.01 -8.52 -15.16
C GLY A 39 -3.29 -7.74 -14.83
N ARG A 40 -3.18 -6.48 -14.36
CA ARG A 40 -4.33 -5.58 -14.12
C ARG A 40 -4.93 -5.03 -15.42
N ILE A 41 -4.12 -4.91 -16.48
CA ILE A 41 -4.55 -4.42 -17.79
C ILE A 41 -5.09 -5.57 -18.65
N LYS A 42 -4.44 -6.74 -18.60
CA LYS A 42 -4.86 -7.92 -19.35
C LYS A 42 -6.23 -8.38 -18.87
N LYS A 43 -7.14 -8.56 -19.80
CA LYS A 43 -8.52 -9.01 -19.54
C LYS A 43 -8.74 -10.38 -20.13
N VAL A 44 -9.45 -11.21 -19.39
CA VAL A 44 -9.83 -12.57 -19.83
C VAL A 44 -11.33 -12.79 -19.62
N PRO A 45 -11.96 -13.65 -20.42
CA PRO A 45 -13.33 -14.06 -20.17
C PRO A 45 -13.41 -14.91 -18.90
N VAL A 46 -14.35 -14.57 -18.04
CA VAL A 46 -14.65 -15.28 -16.78
C VAL A 46 -16.13 -15.59 -16.74
N ILE A 47 -16.50 -16.85 -16.53
CA ILE A 47 -17.89 -17.24 -16.36
C ILE A 47 -18.30 -17.00 -14.90
N ASP A 48 -19.30 -16.19 -14.68
CA ASP A 48 -19.90 -16.00 -13.35
C ASP A 48 -20.62 -17.31 -12.93
N GLU A 49 -20.19 -17.90 -11.84
CA GLU A 49 -20.70 -19.20 -11.38
C GLU A 49 -22.20 -19.18 -11.04
N LYS A 50 -22.72 -18.01 -10.63
CA LYS A 50 -24.12 -17.85 -10.22
C LYS A 50 -25.04 -17.53 -11.39
N THR A 51 -24.63 -16.57 -12.24
CA THR A 51 -25.46 -16.10 -13.36
C THR A 51 -25.22 -16.87 -14.65
N LYS A 52 -24.10 -17.63 -14.73
CA LYS A 52 -23.60 -18.30 -15.95
C LYS A 52 -23.29 -17.34 -17.10
N GLU A 53 -23.24 -16.05 -16.82
CA GLU A 53 -22.88 -15.02 -17.80
C GLU A 53 -21.36 -14.94 -17.95
N GLU A 54 -20.90 -14.72 -19.16
CA GLU A 54 -19.50 -14.43 -19.46
C GLU A 54 -19.23 -12.94 -19.20
N LYS A 55 -18.22 -12.64 -18.40
CA LYS A 55 -17.74 -11.29 -18.10
C LYS A 55 -16.27 -11.16 -18.46
N ILE A 56 -15.88 -10.06 -19.07
CA ILE A 56 -14.48 -9.77 -19.36
C ILE A 56 -13.91 -9.00 -18.18
N LEU A 57 -13.01 -9.62 -17.42
CA LEU A 57 -12.45 -9.08 -16.19
C LEU A 57 -10.91 -9.02 -16.27
N PRO A 58 -10.27 -8.06 -15.53
CA PRO A 58 -8.82 -8.07 -15.36
C PRO A 58 -8.34 -9.39 -14.74
N VAL A 59 -7.19 -9.89 -15.21
CA VAL A 59 -6.58 -11.10 -14.63
C VAL A 59 -6.21 -10.86 -13.16
N VAL A 60 -5.55 -9.74 -12.85
CA VAL A 60 -5.25 -9.33 -11.48
C VAL A 60 -6.28 -8.30 -11.02
N LYS A 61 -7.01 -8.63 -9.96
CA LYS A 61 -8.08 -7.79 -9.42
C LYS A 61 -7.52 -6.64 -8.59
N ASP A 62 -8.18 -5.48 -8.67
CA ASP A 62 -7.93 -4.33 -7.80
C ASP A 62 -8.59 -4.58 -6.42
N ASN A 63 -7.91 -5.31 -5.57
CA ASN A 63 -8.24 -5.44 -4.15
C ASN A 63 -7.13 -4.85 -3.28
N GLU A 64 -7.38 -4.63 -1.99
CA GLU A 64 -6.42 -4.04 -1.06
C GLU A 64 -5.06 -4.75 -1.11
N LYS A 65 -5.05 -6.08 -1.08
CA LYS A 65 -3.84 -6.90 -1.03
C LYS A 65 -2.98 -6.73 -2.29
N ASN A 66 -3.59 -6.81 -3.46
CA ASN A 66 -2.88 -6.72 -4.74
C ASN A 66 -2.37 -5.30 -5.00
N LEU A 67 -3.18 -4.29 -4.65
CA LEU A 67 -2.77 -2.89 -4.76
C LEU A 67 -1.63 -2.54 -3.81
N LYS A 68 -1.67 -3.04 -2.56
CA LYS A 68 -0.53 -2.88 -1.64
C LYS A 68 0.73 -3.53 -2.18
N LEU A 69 0.64 -4.76 -2.69
CA LEU A 69 1.80 -5.45 -3.27
C LEU A 69 2.39 -4.66 -4.44
N LEU A 70 1.54 -4.09 -5.30
CA LEU A 70 1.98 -3.24 -6.41
C LEU A 70 2.64 -1.94 -5.93
N ALA A 71 2.02 -1.24 -4.98
CA ALA A 71 2.58 -0.03 -4.41
C ALA A 71 3.91 -0.28 -3.68
N ASP A 72 4.01 -1.41 -2.93
CA ASP A 72 5.26 -1.81 -2.30
C ASP A 72 6.36 -2.15 -3.32
N ALA A 73 6.00 -2.80 -4.43
CA ALA A 73 6.95 -3.07 -5.51
C ALA A 73 7.48 -1.77 -6.14
N TRP A 74 6.62 -0.78 -6.41
CA TRP A 74 7.03 0.54 -6.90
C TRP A 74 7.90 1.28 -5.89
N ARG A 75 7.51 1.27 -4.60
CA ARG A 75 8.31 1.85 -3.52
C ARG A 75 9.70 1.23 -3.42
N MET A 76 9.81 -0.11 -3.49
CA MET A 76 11.09 -0.81 -3.49
C MET A 76 11.93 -0.50 -4.74
N ALA A 77 11.28 -0.18 -5.86
CA ALA A 77 11.93 0.29 -7.09
C ALA A 77 12.35 1.77 -7.03
N GLN A 78 12.10 2.47 -5.90
CA GLN A 78 12.32 3.92 -5.71
C GLN A 78 11.42 4.79 -6.61
N GLU A 79 10.33 4.24 -7.12
CA GLU A 79 9.34 4.92 -7.94
C GLU A 79 8.16 5.38 -7.06
N ILE A 80 8.43 6.30 -6.13
CA ILE A 80 7.47 6.69 -5.10
C ILE A 80 6.25 7.39 -5.70
N GLU A 81 6.44 8.21 -6.73
CA GLU A 81 5.34 8.88 -7.44
C GLU A 81 4.34 7.89 -8.06
N LEU A 82 4.81 6.71 -8.49
CA LEU A 82 3.94 5.63 -8.96
C LEU A 82 3.29 4.85 -7.82
N ALA A 83 3.99 4.72 -6.68
CA ALA A 83 3.49 4.00 -5.52
C ALA A 83 2.32 4.71 -4.83
N ILE A 84 2.37 6.04 -4.69
CA ILE A 84 1.38 6.85 -3.95
C ILE A 84 -0.05 6.63 -4.48
N PRO A 85 -0.38 6.87 -5.76
CA PRO A 85 -1.76 6.74 -6.25
C PRO A 85 -2.31 5.31 -6.14
N ILE A 86 -1.43 4.31 -6.18
CA ILE A 86 -1.81 2.91 -5.98
C ILE A 86 -2.09 2.63 -4.50
N MET A 87 -1.25 3.15 -3.60
CA MET A 87 -1.44 3.02 -2.15
C MET A 87 -2.69 3.76 -1.68
N GLU A 88 -3.03 4.92 -2.25
CA GLU A 88 -4.29 5.60 -2.01
C GLU A 88 -5.51 4.72 -2.33
N LYS A 89 -5.49 4.06 -3.51
CA LYS A 89 -6.55 3.11 -3.87
C LYS A 89 -6.65 1.96 -2.89
N ALA A 90 -5.50 1.41 -2.46
CA ALA A 90 -5.44 0.35 -1.46
C ALA A 90 -6.02 0.81 -0.12
N ALA A 91 -5.66 2.02 0.35
CA ALA A 91 -6.14 2.60 1.61
C ALA A 91 -7.65 2.81 1.63
N ARG A 92 -8.25 3.24 0.51
CA ARG A 92 -9.71 3.35 0.38
C ARG A 92 -10.42 2.00 0.53
N LEU A 93 -9.82 0.91 0.07
CA LEU A 93 -10.36 -0.45 0.17
C LEU A 93 -10.02 -1.13 1.51
N ALA A 94 -9.05 -0.63 2.24
CA ALA A 94 -8.57 -1.21 3.49
C ALA A 94 -9.65 -1.24 4.57
N LYS A 95 -9.72 -2.33 5.33
CA LYS A 95 -10.65 -2.49 6.45
C LYS A 95 -10.11 -1.92 7.76
N ASP A 96 -8.81 -1.66 7.82
CA ASP A 96 -8.11 -1.13 8.98
C ASP A 96 -7.27 0.11 8.63
N GLY A 97 -6.66 0.72 9.62
CA GLY A 97 -5.88 1.94 9.46
C GLY A 97 -4.44 1.72 8.99
N GLN A 98 -3.94 0.48 8.95
CA GLN A 98 -2.52 0.24 8.70
C GLN A 98 -2.08 0.72 7.31
N THR A 99 -2.91 0.55 6.29
CA THR A 99 -2.59 0.98 4.92
C THR A 99 -2.52 2.51 4.80
N PHE A 100 -3.33 3.23 5.57
CA PHE A 100 -3.25 4.69 5.68
C PHE A 100 -1.97 5.17 6.35
N ILE A 101 -1.47 4.45 7.38
CA ILE A 101 -0.17 4.77 8.00
C ILE A 101 0.98 4.61 7.00
N ILE A 102 0.94 3.55 6.18
CA ILE A 102 1.93 3.34 5.11
C ILE A 102 1.86 4.46 4.08
N LEU A 103 0.65 4.85 3.66
CA LEU A 103 0.43 5.97 2.74
C LEU A 103 1.00 7.28 3.30
N GLY A 104 0.75 7.58 4.58
CA GLY A 104 1.31 8.76 5.22
C GLY A 104 2.84 8.77 5.23
N SER A 105 3.48 7.61 5.42
CA SER A 105 4.93 7.49 5.32
C SER A 105 5.46 7.71 3.90
N LEU A 106 4.71 7.32 2.87
CA LEU A 106 5.06 7.61 1.49
C LEU A 106 4.95 9.11 1.18
N TYR A 107 3.91 9.76 1.67
CA TYR A 107 3.78 11.21 1.53
C TYR A 107 4.91 11.98 2.21
N LEU A 108 5.34 11.54 3.41
CA LEU A 108 6.50 12.14 4.09
C LEU A 108 7.79 11.99 3.28
N SER A 109 8.01 10.86 2.60
CA SER A 109 9.20 10.68 1.76
C SER A 109 9.24 11.60 0.52
N GLU A 110 8.10 12.23 0.18
CA GLU A 110 7.96 13.19 -0.91
C GLU A 110 7.70 14.63 -0.41
N ASP A 111 8.02 14.91 0.86
CA ASP A 111 7.80 16.21 1.51
C ASP A 111 6.34 16.73 1.43
N LYS A 112 5.38 15.82 1.22
CA LYS A 112 3.92 16.11 1.20
C LYS A 112 3.37 16.04 2.63
N LEU A 113 3.70 17.05 3.41
CA LEU A 113 3.50 17.04 4.86
C LEU A 113 2.02 17.05 5.26
N GLU A 114 1.20 17.86 4.60
CA GLU A 114 -0.23 17.98 4.88
C GLU A 114 -0.95 16.66 4.54
N GLU A 115 -0.67 16.08 3.38
CA GLU A 115 -1.25 14.80 2.97
C GLU A 115 -0.78 13.66 3.89
N ALA A 116 0.45 13.73 4.40
CA ALA A 116 0.95 12.76 5.37
C ALA A 116 0.19 12.85 6.69
N VAL A 117 -0.04 14.06 7.21
CA VAL A 117 -0.85 14.29 8.41
C VAL A 117 -2.24 13.70 8.22
N ASP A 118 -2.93 14.06 7.14
CA ASP A 118 -4.28 13.59 6.85
C ASP A 118 -4.36 12.06 6.75
N ALA A 119 -3.41 11.44 6.07
CA ALA A 119 -3.37 9.98 5.93
C ALA A 119 -3.14 9.30 7.28
N ILE A 120 -2.16 9.76 8.09
CA ILE A 120 -1.85 9.15 9.39
C ILE A 120 -3.03 9.33 10.35
N GLU A 121 -3.66 10.50 10.40
CA GLU A 121 -4.86 10.72 11.22
C GLU A 121 -6.01 9.81 10.84
N GLN A 122 -6.29 9.66 9.54
CA GLN A 122 -7.29 8.72 9.04
C GLN A 122 -6.97 7.28 9.47
N GLY A 123 -5.70 6.87 9.37
CA GLY A 123 -5.23 5.56 9.80
C GLY A 123 -5.45 5.32 11.29
N LEU A 124 -5.05 6.26 12.13
CA LEU A 124 -5.24 6.19 13.58
C LEU A 124 -6.72 6.17 13.96
N LYS A 125 -7.56 6.98 13.32
CA LYS A 125 -9.02 7.03 13.51
C LYS A 125 -9.69 5.71 13.10
N LYS A 126 -9.28 5.11 12.00
CA LYS A 126 -9.81 3.82 11.52
C LYS A 126 -9.42 2.66 12.44
N GLY A 127 -8.29 2.79 13.14
CA GLY A 127 -7.82 1.82 14.12
C GLY A 127 -7.18 0.57 13.52
N LYS A 128 -6.89 -0.42 14.39
CA LYS A 128 -6.18 -1.66 14.03
C LYS A 128 -4.82 -1.40 13.37
N VAL A 129 -4.13 -0.36 13.85
CA VAL A 129 -2.75 -0.03 13.46
C VAL A 129 -1.80 -0.92 14.24
N LYS A 130 -0.80 -1.51 13.59
CA LYS A 130 0.16 -2.44 14.22
C LYS A 130 0.98 -1.77 15.32
N ASN A 131 1.42 -0.55 15.09
CA ASN A 131 2.18 0.23 16.06
C ASN A 131 1.64 1.67 16.13
N PRO A 132 0.61 1.91 16.96
CA PRO A 132 0.01 3.23 17.10
C PRO A 132 0.98 4.30 17.65
N SER A 133 1.88 3.91 18.58
CA SER A 133 2.88 4.84 19.13
C SER A 133 3.81 5.35 18.04
N GLN A 134 4.32 4.46 17.18
CA GLN A 134 5.17 4.85 16.06
C GLN A 134 4.41 5.74 15.07
N ALA A 135 3.16 5.42 14.76
CA ALA A 135 2.34 6.25 13.88
C ALA A 135 2.15 7.67 14.44
N ARG A 136 1.97 7.79 15.78
CA ARG A 136 1.89 9.10 16.45
C ARG A 136 3.21 9.85 16.48
N LEU A 137 4.33 9.16 16.64
CA LEU A 137 5.66 9.79 16.51
C LEU A 137 5.83 10.38 15.11
N THR A 138 5.48 9.64 14.09
CA THR A 138 5.53 10.09 12.68
C THR A 138 4.59 11.27 12.44
N LEU A 139 3.37 11.24 12.99
CA LEU A 139 2.43 12.36 12.95
C LEU A 139 2.97 13.61 13.65
N GLY A 140 3.55 13.42 14.82
CA GLY A 140 4.19 14.51 15.59
C GLY A 140 5.36 15.14 14.82
N GLN A 141 6.16 14.33 14.13
CA GLN A 141 7.23 14.82 13.25
C GLN A 141 6.67 15.65 12.08
N ALA A 142 5.65 15.15 11.37
CA ALA A 142 5.01 15.89 10.30
C ALA A 142 4.47 17.26 10.78
N HIS A 143 3.79 17.27 11.92
CA HIS A 143 3.33 18.52 12.53
C HIS A 143 4.48 19.45 12.90
N PHE A 144 5.59 18.92 13.40
CA PHE A 144 6.76 19.73 13.75
C PHE A 144 7.37 20.40 12.50
N GLU A 145 7.50 19.67 11.39
CA GLU A 145 7.98 20.19 10.13
C GLU A 145 7.05 21.25 9.54
N LEU A 146 5.73 21.10 9.72
CA LEU A 146 4.71 22.12 9.41
C LEU A 146 4.67 23.28 10.40
N GLN A 147 5.57 23.33 11.40
CA GLN A 147 5.60 24.32 12.48
C GLN A 147 4.33 24.32 13.36
N ASN A 148 3.54 23.28 13.33
CA ASN A 148 2.38 23.06 14.18
C ASN A 148 2.82 22.49 15.55
N PHE A 149 3.60 23.25 16.30
CA PHE A 149 4.33 22.77 17.51
C PHE A 149 3.43 22.24 18.62
N GLU A 150 2.25 22.80 18.81
CA GLU A 150 1.32 22.30 19.85
C GLU A 150 0.74 20.93 19.49
N GLN A 151 0.41 20.70 18.23
CA GLN A 151 -0.03 19.40 17.72
C GLN A 151 1.10 18.37 17.81
N ALA A 152 2.30 18.74 17.36
CA ALA A 152 3.49 17.89 17.47
C ALA A 152 3.73 17.43 18.93
N LYS A 153 3.75 18.37 19.88
CA LYS A 153 3.91 18.09 21.31
C LYS A 153 2.82 17.18 21.88
N LYS A 154 1.58 17.36 21.44
CA LYS A 154 0.45 16.50 21.82
C LYS A 154 0.68 15.07 21.36
N GLU A 155 1.01 14.86 20.08
CA GLU A 155 1.21 13.53 19.53
C GLU A 155 2.41 12.81 20.14
N PHE A 156 3.52 13.50 20.38
CA PHE A 156 4.69 12.95 21.08
C PHE A 156 4.36 12.51 22.52
N ARG A 157 3.56 13.29 23.24
CA ARG A 157 3.12 12.92 24.60
C ARG A 157 2.24 11.67 24.61
N ILE A 158 1.34 11.54 23.63
CA ILE A 158 0.48 10.35 23.53
C ILE A 158 1.33 9.12 23.18
N ALA A 159 2.26 9.25 22.24
CA ALA A 159 3.16 8.16 21.84
C ALA A 159 3.97 7.65 23.06
N ALA A 160 4.56 8.54 23.85
CA ALA A 160 5.32 8.18 25.05
C ALA A 160 4.47 7.42 26.09
N ARG A 161 3.23 7.85 26.33
CA ARG A 161 2.33 7.17 27.27
C ARG A 161 1.89 5.77 26.83
N ASP A 162 1.76 5.56 25.53
CA ASP A 162 1.37 4.26 24.99
C ASP A 162 2.53 3.25 25.06
N ASP A 163 3.77 3.69 24.96
CA ASP A 163 4.94 2.85 25.15
C ASP A 163 5.15 2.46 26.61
N ASP A 164 4.93 3.37 27.55
CA ASP A 164 5.00 3.09 29.01
C ASP A 164 4.00 2.00 29.45
N LYS A 165 2.84 1.88 28.78
CA LYS A 165 1.85 0.83 29.08
C LYS A 165 2.26 -0.56 28.59
N LYS A 166 3.18 -0.65 27.62
CA LYS A 166 3.68 -1.95 27.11
C LYS A 166 4.79 -2.55 27.96
N ILE A 167 5.42 -1.73 28.83
CA ILE A 167 6.55 -2.13 29.68
C ILE A 167 6.07 -2.66 31.05
N LYS A 168 4.80 -2.51 31.41
CA LYS A 168 4.16 -3.03 32.61
C LYS A 168 3.40 -4.33 32.32
#